data_79ea2538cbd177fc4396a9e28cb0643b
#
_entry.id   79ea2538cbd177fc4396a9e28cb0643b
#
_cell.length_a   1.000
_cell.length_b   1.000
_cell.length_c   1.000
_cell.angle_alpha   90.00
_cell.angle_beta   90.00
_cell.angle_gamma   90.00
#
_symmetry.space_group_name_H-M   'P 1'
#
loop_
_entity.id
_entity.type
_entity.pdbx_description
1 polymer ?
#
loop_
_entity_poly.entity_id
_entity_poly.type
_entity_poly.pdbx_seq_one_letter_code
_entity_poly.pdbx_strand_id
1 'polypeptide(L)'
;MKYDSIGANMRMFRMEKNLRQEDIAERAGLSANYIGMIERGEKIPSLEKFIAICNALHVSADQILADVLDTGYNVKSSMLTEKISKLSKQDRERLYAVIDAMIKHP
;
A
#
# COMPACT_ATOMS: atom_id res chain seq x y z
N MET A 1 18.60 4.66 4.06
CA MET A 1 17.24 4.41 3.55
C MET A 1 16.44 3.70 4.61
N LYS A 2 15.23 4.14 4.87
CA LYS A 2 14.33 3.49 5.82
C LYS A 2 13.39 2.54 5.09
N TYR A 3 13.37 1.29 5.50
CA TYR A 3 12.54 0.27 4.86
C TYR A 3 11.26 -0.04 5.63
N ASP A 4 10.99 0.70 6.71
CA ASP A 4 9.80 0.48 7.55
C ASP A 4 8.50 0.64 6.76
N SER A 5 8.50 1.50 5.74
CA SER A 5 7.34 1.74 4.89
C SER A 5 6.94 0.50 4.07
N ILE A 6 7.88 -0.39 3.77
CA ILE A 6 7.58 -1.63 3.03
C ILE A 6 6.58 -2.48 3.82
N GLY A 7 6.89 -2.75 5.08
CA GLY A 7 6.00 -3.52 5.95
C GLY A 7 4.70 -2.80 6.25
N ALA A 8 4.77 -1.48 6.47
CA ALA A 8 3.58 -0.66 6.71
C ALA A 8 2.63 -0.66 5.51
N ASN A 9 3.16 -0.57 4.29
CA ASN A 9 2.36 -0.63 3.07
C ASN A 9 1.75 -2.02 2.86
N MET A 10 2.49 -3.08 3.14
CA MET A 10 1.95 -4.45 3.11
C MET A 10 0.76 -4.59 4.05
N ARG A 11 0.89 -4.10 5.27
CA ARG A 11 -0.19 -4.14 6.26
C ARG A 11 -1.40 -3.34 5.79
N MET A 12 -1.18 -2.15 5.24
CA MET A 12 -2.26 -1.31 4.74
C MET A 12 -3.07 -2.03 3.66
N PHE A 13 -2.42 -2.61 2.66
CA PHE A 13 -3.10 -3.33 1.59
C PHE A 13 -3.81 -4.57 2.11
N ARG A 14 -3.19 -5.28 3.06
CA ARG A 14 -3.82 -6.44 3.70
C ARG A 14 -5.12 -6.04 4.40
N MET A 15 -5.08 -4.97 5.19
CA MET A 15 -6.24 -4.50 5.95
C MET A 15 -7.35 -3.96 5.04
N GLU A 16 -7.00 -3.26 3.96
CA GLU A 16 -7.97 -2.80 2.97
C GLU A 16 -8.76 -3.96 2.35
N LYS A 17 -8.15 -5.13 2.26
CA LYS A 17 -8.77 -6.33 1.69
C LYS A 17 -9.43 -7.21 2.77
N ASN A 18 -9.45 -6.76 4.02
CA ASN A 18 -10.01 -7.50 5.16
C ASN A 18 -9.37 -8.89 5.32
N LEU A 19 -8.06 -8.99 5.07
CA LEU A 19 -7.31 -10.22 5.20
C LEU A 19 -6.50 -10.22 6.50
N ARG A 20 -6.35 -11.42 7.08
CA ARG A 20 -5.53 -11.63 8.27
C ARG A 20 -4.10 -11.96 7.84
N GLN A 21 -3.15 -11.85 8.79
CA GLN A 21 -1.77 -12.26 8.54
C GLN A 21 -1.71 -13.73 8.12
N GLU A 22 -2.52 -14.60 8.74
CA GLU A 22 -2.60 -16.01 8.38
C GLU A 22 -3.03 -16.25 6.94
N ASP A 23 -3.93 -15.42 6.43
CA ASP A 23 -4.43 -15.54 5.06
C ASP A 23 -3.30 -15.27 4.05
N ILE A 24 -2.51 -14.23 4.29
CA ILE A 24 -1.37 -13.91 3.43
C ILE A 24 -0.29 -14.97 3.56
N ALA A 25 0.00 -15.41 4.76
CA ALA A 25 0.99 -16.45 5.02
C ALA A 25 0.66 -17.74 4.28
N GLU A 26 -0.58 -18.17 4.34
CA GLU A 26 -1.03 -19.38 3.63
C GLU A 26 -0.86 -19.25 2.12
N ARG A 27 -1.28 -18.13 1.54
CA ARG A 27 -1.15 -17.89 0.09
C ARG A 27 0.30 -17.76 -0.35
N ALA A 28 1.17 -17.21 0.48
CA ALA A 28 2.57 -16.99 0.16
C ALA A 28 3.48 -18.17 0.52
N GLY A 29 2.95 -19.18 1.22
CA GLY A 29 3.76 -20.28 1.70
C GLY A 29 4.73 -19.89 2.83
N LEU A 30 4.33 -18.92 3.66
CA LEU A 30 5.12 -18.39 4.76
C LEU A 30 4.37 -18.55 6.09
N SER A 31 5.04 -18.27 7.20
CA SER A 31 4.37 -18.27 8.51
C SER A 31 3.71 -16.93 8.80
N ALA A 32 2.63 -16.93 9.58
CA ALA A 32 1.98 -15.71 10.03
C ALA A 32 2.93 -14.85 10.88
N ASN A 33 3.78 -15.49 11.68
CA ASN A 33 4.79 -14.80 12.48
C ASN A 33 5.77 -14.03 11.59
N TYR A 34 6.21 -14.63 10.48
CA TYR A 34 7.10 -13.98 9.53
C TYR A 34 6.43 -12.77 8.87
N ILE A 35 5.17 -12.89 8.47
CA ILE A 35 4.40 -11.76 7.93
C ILE A 35 4.34 -10.63 8.96
N GLY A 36 4.04 -10.94 10.22
CA GLY A 36 4.01 -9.95 11.29
C GLY A 36 5.34 -9.24 11.49
N MET A 37 6.45 -9.96 11.41
CA MET A 37 7.79 -9.37 11.54
C MET A 37 8.08 -8.38 10.42
N ILE A 38 7.69 -8.70 9.18
CA ILE A 38 7.84 -7.78 8.04
C ILE A 38 6.98 -6.54 8.24
N GLU A 39 5.71 -6.72 8.63
CA GLU A 39 4.79 -5.59 8.83
C GLU A 39 5.26 -4.63 9.93
N ARG A 40 5.93 -5.14 10.93
CA ARG A 40 6.50 -4.31 12.01
C ARG A 40 7.87 -3.72 11.69
N GLY A 41 8.41 -4.00 10.51
CA GLY A 41 9.73 -3.49 10.10
C GLY A 41 10.90 -4.23 10.75
N GLU A 42 10.65 -5.37 11.38
CA GLU A 42 11.69 -6.17 12.04
C GLU A 42 12.52 -6.98 11.05
N LYS A 43 11.97 -7.27 9.89
CA LYS A 43 12.63 -8.01 8.82
C LYS A 43 12.31 -7.42 7.46
N ILE A 44 13.29 -7.51 6.56
CA ILE A 44 13.13 -7.21 5.15
C ILE A 44 13.07 -8.55 4.41
N PRO A 45 12.01 -8.82 3.62
CA PRO A 45 11.90 -10.08 2.92
C PRO A 45 12.96 -10.21 1.83
N SER A 46 13.39 -11.43 1.54
CA SER A 46 14.15 -11.70 0.33
C SER A 46 13.29 -11.40 -0.90
N LEU A 47 13.91 -11.23 -2.05
CA LEU A 47 13.18 -10.94 -3.29
C LEU A 47 12.11 -12.01 -3.57
N GLU A 48 12.44 -13.28 -3.41
CA GLU A 48 11.52 -14.40 -3.64
C GLU A 48 10.28 -14.31 -2.72
N LYS A 49 10.51 -14.06 -1.43
CA LYS A 49 9.43 -13.93 -0.45
C LYS A 49 8.61 -12.67 -0.68
N PHE A 50 9.27 -11.58 -1.08
CA PHE A 50 8.59 -10.34 -1.44
C PHE A 50 7.63 -10.54 -2.61
N ILE A 51 8.08 -11.22 -3.67
CA ILE A 51 7.23 -11.53 -4.82
C ILE A 51 6.03 -12.39 -4.38
N ALA A 52 6.25 -13.39 -3.55
CA ALA A 52 5.17 -14.25 -3.05
C ALA A 52 4.14 -13.44 -2.26
N ILE A 53 4.56 -12.48 -1.46
CA ILE A 53 3.67 -11.61 -0.68
C ILE A 53 2.88 -10.68 -1.62
N CYS A 54 3.53 -10.08 -2.61
CA CYS A 54 2.85 -9.24 -3.60
C CYS A 54 1.74 -10.03 -4.32
N ASN A 55 2.04 -11.25 -4.74
CA ASN A 55 1.07 -12.11 -5.41
C ASN A 55 -0.07 -12.48 -4.47
N ALA A 56 0.22 -12.77 -3.21
CA ALA A 56 -0.80 -13.08 -2.21
C ALA A 56 -1.74 -11.91 -1.93
N LEU A 57 -1.22 -10.69 -1.97
CA LEU A 57 -1.97 -9.45 -1.76
C LEU A 57 -2.66 -8.94 -3.03
N HIS A 58 -2.31 -9.46 -4.19
CA HIS A 58 -2.74 -8.93 -5.50
C HIS A 58 -2.40 -7.45 -5.68
N VAL A 59 -1.20 -7.07 -5.29
CA VAL A 59 -0.68 -5.72 -5.47
C VAL A 59 0.63 -5.77 -6.26
N SER A 60 0.95 -4.67 -6.94
CA SER A 60 2.23 -4.58 -7.62
C SER A 60 3.35 -4.24 -6.64
N ALA A 61 4.58 -4.61 -6.99
CA ALA A 61 5.76 -4.26 -6.20
C ALA A 61 5.88 -2.73 -6.06
N ASP A 62 5.57 -1.98 -7.10
CA ASP A 62 5.63 -0.52 -7.09
C ASP A 62 4.74 0.09 -6.00
N GLN A 63 3.56 -0.48 -5.78
CA GLN A 63 2.64 0.00 -4.75
C GLN A 63 3.20 -0.19 -3.35
N ILE A 64 3.83 -1.32 -3.08
CA ILE A 64 4.45 -1.59 -1.77
C ILE A 64 5.72 -0.76 -1.58
N LEU A 65 6.48 -0.57 -2.65
CA LEU A 65 7.76 0.15 -2.62
C LEU A 65 7.61 1.67 -2.84
N ALA A 66 6.39 2.18 -2.93
CA ALA A 66 6.14 3.57 -3.31
C ALA A 66 6.90 4.60 -2.47
N ASP A 67 7.11 4.31 -1.18
CA ASP A 67 7.78 5.25 -0.27
C ASP A 67 9.31 5.15 -0.31
N VAL A 68 9.87 4.14 -0.96
CA VAL A 68 11.31 3.95 -1.06
C VAL A 68 11.85 4.15 -2.47
N LEU A 69 10.99 4.20 -3.48
CA LEU A 69 11.37 4.44 -4.87
C LEU A 69 11.34 5.93 -5.19
N ASP A 70 12.28 6.39 -6.00
CA ASP A 70 12.31 7.77 -6.48
C ASP A 70 11.05 8.11 -7.29
N THR A 71 10.46 7.12 -7.97
CA THR A 71 9.23 7.27 -8.76
C THR A 71 7.95 7.07 -7.93
N GLY A 72 8.05 6.89 -6.62
CA GLY A 72 6.91 6.58 -5.74
C GLY A 72 5.79 7.61 -5.80
N TYR A 73 6.12 8.90 -6.02
CA TYR A 73 5.12 9.94 -6.18
C TYR A 73 4.16 9.64 -7.33
N ASN A 74 4.67 9.19 -8.47
CA ASN A 74 3.83 8.86 -9.63
C ASN A 74 2.92 7.66 -9.33
N VAL A 75 3.42 6.67 -8.60
CA VAL A 75 2.62 5.51 -8.18
C VAL A 75 1.48 5.94 -7.28
N LYS A 76 1.77 6.75 -6.25
CA LYS A 76 0.76 7.25 -5.31
C LYS A 76 -0.28 8.12 -6.01
N SER A 77 0.14 8.97 -6.95
CA SER A 77 -0.76 9.83 -7.72
C SER A 77 -1.71 8.99 -8.57
N SER A 78 -1.22 7.94 -9.21
CA SER A 78 -2.06 7.03 -10.01
C SER A 78 -3.08 6.29 -9.15
N MET A 79 -2.68 5.82 -7.97
CA MET A 79 -3.58 5.16 -7.02
C MET A 79 -4.68 6.10 -6.55
N LEU A 80 -4.32 7.33 -6.22
CA LEU A 80 -5.27 8.35 -5.77
C LEU A 80 -6.26 8.70 -6.88
N THR A 81 -5.79 8.87 -8.10
CA THR A 81 -6.63 9.13 -9.27
C THR A 81 -7.67 8.03 -9.45
N GLU A 82 -7.27 6.78 -9.33
CA GLU A 82 -8.19 5.64 -9.42
C GLU A 82 -9.25 5.69 -8.33
N LYS A 83 -8.86 5.95 -7.09
CA LYS A 83 -9.80 6.08 -5.96
C LYS A 83 -10.79 7.23 -6.18
N ILE A 84 -10.32 8.36 -6.66
CA ILE A 84 -11.17 9.53 -6.96
C ILE A 84 -12.19 9.19 -8.05
N SER A 85 -11.78 8.42 -9.07
CA SER A 85 -12.68 8.05 -10.17
C SER A 85 -13.88 7.21 -9.72
N LYS A 86 -13.77 6.53 -8.59
CA LYS A 86 -14.84 5.69 -8.03
C LYS A 86 -15.85 6.49 -7.19
N LEU A 87 -15.56 7.74 -6.88
CA LEU A 87 -16.46 8.59 -6.13
C LEU A 87 -17.62 9.06 -6.99
N SER A 88 -18.77 9.38 -6.36
CA SER A 88 -19.87 10.06 -7.04
C SER A 88 -19.41 11.43 -7.54
N LYS A 89 -20.11 11.99 -8.54
CA LYS A 89 -19.83 13.33 -9.03
C LYS A 89 -19.87 14.36 -7.91
N GLN A 90 -20.85 14.27 -7.02
CA GLN A 90 -21.01 15.18 -5.88
C GLN A 90 -19.82 15.10 -4.94
N ASP A 91 -19.37 13.90 -4.62
CA ASP A 91 -18.22 13.70 -3.72
C ASP A 91 -16.90 14.14 -4.34
N ARG A 92 -16.73 13.94 -5.65
CA ARG A 92 -15.56 14.46 -6.36
C ARG A 92 -15.51 15.98 -6.32
N GLU A 93 -16.65 16.65 -6.53
CA GLU A 93 -16.73 18.11 -6.47
C GLU A 93 -16.40 18.64 -5.07
N ARG A 94 -16.88 17.95 -4.03
CA ARG A 94 -16.53 18.29 -2.64
C ARG A 94 -15.04 18.12 -2.37
N LEU A 95 -14.46 17.02 -2.86
CA LEU A 95 -13.03 16.77 -2.70
C LEU A 95 -12.19 17.85 -3.37
N TYR A 96 -12.52 18.22 -4.61
CA TYR A 96 -11.81 19.26 -5.33
C TYR A 96 -11.94 20.62 -4.64
N ALA A 97 -13.11 20.94 -4.07
CA ALA A 97 -13.30 22.16 -3.30
C ALA A 97 -12.37 22.22 -2.08
N VAL A 98 -12.21 21.09 -1.38
CA VAL A 98 -11.29 20.98 -0.23
C VAL A 98 -9.85 21.19 -0.67
N ILE A 99 -9.44 20.53 -1.76
CA ILE A 99 -8.09 20.66 -2.30
C ILE A 99 -7.80 22.12 -2.70
N ASP A 100 -8.73 22.74 -3.40
CA ASP A 100 -8.61 24.14 -3.82
C ASP A 100 -8.46 25.08 -2.62
N ALA A 101 -9.25 24.84 -1.56
CA ALA A 101 -9.16 25.63 -0.33
C ALA A 101 -7.80 25.48 0.33
N MET A 102 -7.25 24.27 0.37
CA MET A 102 -5.92 24.00 0.93
C MET A 102 -4.81 24.69 0.13
N ILE A 103 -4.93 24.72 -1.19
CA ILE A 103 -3.95 25.38 -2.07
C ILE A 103 -4.00 26.90 -1.89
N LYS A 104 -5.19 27.48 -1.79
CA LYS A 104 -5.37 28.93 -1.66
C LYS A 104 -5.04 29.46 -0.27
N HIS A 105 -5.23 28.61 0.76
CA HIS A 105 -5.03 28.96 2.17
C HIS A 105 -4.17 27.91 2.85
N PRO A 106 -2.89 27.79 2.45
CA PRO A 106 -1.98 26.79 3.00
C PRO A 106 -1.67 27.01 4.49
#